data_861272f667577af7210232d32bbeff3c
#
_entry.id   861272f667577af7210232d32bbeff3c
#
_cell.length_a   1.000
_cell.length_b   1.000
_cell.length_c   1.000
_cell.angle_alpha   90.00
_cell.angle_beta   90.00
_cell.angle_gamma   90.00
#
_symmetry.space_group_name_H-M   'P 1'
#
loop_
_entity.id
_entity.type
_entity.pdbx_description
1 polymer ?
#
loop_
_entity_poly.entity_id
_entity_poly.type
_entity_poly.pdbx_seq_one_letter_code
_entity_poly.pdbx_strand_id
1 'polypeptide(L)'
;MRTCLITEEQLNFLRKYYNINENVDEMAYPASFNMEEFKQCRSFAERVRYCQARLPRISSGSSRIVYKIDDSKVLKLAKNAKGLSQNYTEIYSYARETSIAAQIFDYDENNLWLEMELARKCTPNDFKAIVGVPFAVVQNFVMRTAKQYSRNMNIHYDHRYNEIFDQIDNEEFPNWEWFNGLSDYMTNTGLEAYGDLTRISSYGVVKRDYGDEIVLVDFGLDDDNFSQYYKH
;
A
#
# COMPACT_ATOMS: atom_id res chain seq x y z
N MET A 1 20.70 27.95 1.26
CA MET A 1 20.27 26.71 1.94
C MET A 1 21.30 26.37 3.01
N ARG A 2 20.92 26.33 4.29
CA ARG A 2 21.82 25.86 5.36
C ARG A 2 21.70 24.33 5.42
N THR A 3 22.73 23.64 4.99
CA THR A 3 22.86 22.19 5.16
C THR A 3 23.08 21.95 6.65
N CYS A 4 22.12 21.30 7.31
CA CYS A 4 22.29 20.87 8.71
C CYS A 4 23.10 19.56 8.67
N LEU A 5 24.38 19.64 8.95
CA LEU A 5 25.25 18.47 9.10
C LEU A 5 24.97 17.86 10.48
N ILE A 6 24.39 16.69 10.50
CA ILE A 6 24.24 15.87 11.71
C ILE A 6 25.60 15.26 12.03
N THR A 7 26.05 15.38 13.27
CA THR A 7 27.29 14.72 13.70
C THR A 7 27.13 13.22 13.83
N GLU A 8 28.21 12.46 13.74
CA GLU A 8 28.18 11.00 13.88
C GLU A 8 27.59 10.54 15.22
N GLU A 9 27.85 11.29 16.30
CA GLU A 9 27.26 11.06 17.63
C GLU A 9 25.74 11.29 17.65
N GLN A 10 25.27 12.33 16.97
CA GLN A 10 23.83 12.61 16.83
C GLN A 10 23.15 11.53 15.97
N LEU A 11 23.83 11.08 14.93
CA LEU A 11 23.34 9.99 14.08
C LEU A 11 23.25 8.68 14.89
N ASN A 12 24.27 8.35 15.68
CA ASN A 12 24.28 7.16 16.55
C ASN A 12 23.24 7.24 17.67
N PHE A 13 22.99 8.43 18.22
CA PHE A 13 21.92 8.65 19.18
C PHE A 13 20.54 8.42 18.53
N LEU A 14 20.30 8.97 17.33
CA LEU A 14 19.06 8.78 16.59
C LEU A 14 18.85 7.31 16.21
N ARG A 15 19.90 6.62 15.75
CA ARG A 15 19.87 5.19 15.46
C ARG A 15 19.46 4.37 16.68
N LYS A 16 20.04 4.66 17.86
CA LYS A 16 19.73 3.98 19.11
C LYS A 16 18.34 4.30 19.65
N TYR A 17 17.90 5.55 19.51
CA TYR A 17 16.61 6.01 20.04
C TYR A 17 15.44 5.55 19.18
N TYR A 18 15.62 5.50 17.86
CA TYR A 18 14.59 5.06 16.91
C TYR A 18 14.74 3.60 16.48
N ASN A 19 15.61 2.84 17.16
CA ASN A 19 15.86 1.42 16.86
C ASN A 19 16.18 1.17 15.37
N ILE A 20 16.84 2.14 14.72
CA ILE A 20 17.30 2.00 13.34
C ILE A 20 18.50 1.05 13.37
N ASN A 21 18.21 -0.24 13.30
CA ASN A 21 19.23 -1.26 13.11
C ASN A 21 19.88 -1.07 11.74
N GLU A 22 21.21 -0.88 11.72
CA GLU A 22 22.01 -0.91 10.47
C GLU A 22 22.04 -2.29 9.79
N ASN A 23 21.53 -3.31 10.46
CA ASN A 23 21.17 -4.59 9.87
C ASN A 23 19.73 -4.53 9.32
N VAL A 24 19.41 -3.55 8.48
CA VAL A 24 18.63 -3.89 7.31
C VAL A 24 19.58 -4.83 6.55
N ASP A 25 19.50 -6.15 6.82
CA ASP A 25 19.95 -7.12 5.86
C ASP A 25 19.45 -6.55 4.51
N GLU A 26 20.39 -6.14 3.66
CA GLU A 26 20.12 -6.00 2.24
C GLU A 26 19.67 -7.39 1.83
N MET A 27 18.38 -7.67 2.03
CA MET A 27 17.78 -8.90 1.56
C MET A 27 17.86 -8.81 0.05
N ALA A 28 18.97 -9.33 -0.41
CA ALA A 28 19.40 -9.26 -1.78
C ALA A 28 18.39 -10.03 -2.62
N TYR A 29 18.07 -9.53 -3.79
CA TYR A 29 17.45 -10.33 -4.83
C TYR A 29 18.11 -11.71 -4.94
N PRO A 30 17.37 -12.76 -5.33
CA PRO A 30 17.99 -14.06 -5.57
C PRO A 30 19.21 -13.92 -6.48
N ALA A 31 20.24 -14.71 -6.26
CA ALA A 31 21.51 -14.64 -7.02
C ALA A 31 21.32 -14.72 -8.55
N SER A 32 20.17 -15.24 -9.01
CA SER A 32 19.77 -15.28 -10.42
C SER A 32 19.27 -13.94 -10.97
N PHE A 33 18.98 -12.94 -10.10
CA PHE A 33 18.46 -11.64 -10.48
C PHE A 33 19.55 -10.57 -10.34
N ASN A 34 19.85 -9.88 -11.43
CA ASN A 34 20.78 -8.76 -11.46
C ASN A 34 20.01 -7.47 -11.76
N MET A 35 19.99 -6.53 -10.82
CA MET A 35 19.26 -5.26 -10.96
C MET A 35 19.81 -4.41 -12.11
N GLU A 36 21.13 -4.42 -12.35
CA GLU A 36 21.72 -3.64 -13.45
C GLU A 36 21.31 -4.19 -14.83
N GLU A 37 21.25 -5.52 -14.99
CA GLU A 37 20.70 -6.12 -16.22
C GLU A 37 19.22 -5.83 -16.37
N PHE A 38 18.45 -5.89 -15.28
CA PHE A 38 17.02 -5.56 -15.28
C PHE A 38 16.77 -4.11 -15.71
N LYS A 39 17.55 -3.17 -15.21
CA LYS A 39 17.46 -1.74 -15.58
C LYS A 39 17.80 -1.50 -17.06
N GLN A 40 18.59 -2.37 -17.70
CA GLN A 40 18.90 -2.28 -19.12
C GLN A 40 17.77 -2.76 -20.05
N CYS A 41 16.75 -3.45 -19.53
CA CYS A 41 15.58 -3.84 -20.30
C CYS A 41 14.85 -2.61 -20.84
N ARG A 42 14.61 -2.54 -22.16
CA ARG A 42 14.09 -1.35 -22.85
C ARG A 42 12.56 -1.31 -22.95
N SER A 43 11.90 -2.46 -22.85
CA SER A 43 10.45 -2.58 -23.02
C SER A 43 9.77 -3.25 -21.83
N PHE A 44 8.48 -3.02 -21.67
CA PHE A 44 7.67 -3.73 -20.67
C PHE A 44 7.78 -5.25 -20.83
N ALA A 45 7.72 -5.75 -22.07
CA ALA A 45 7.78 -7.17 -22.36
C ALA A 45 9.15 -7.79 -21.99
N GLU A 46 10.24 -7.07 -22.19
CA GLU A 46 11.58 -7.52 -21.79
C GLU A 46 11.69 -7.61 -20.28
N ARG A 47 11.24 -6.58 -19.53
CA ARG A 47 11.22 -6.59 -18.06
C ARG A 47 10.39 -7.73 -17.51
N VAL A 48 9.21 -7.96 -18.08
CA VAL A 48 8.32 -9.06 -17.67
C VAL A 48 9.02 -10.40 -17.88
N ARG A 49 9.63 -10.64 -19.06
CA ARG A 49 10.36 -11.88 -19.34
C ARG A 49 11.56 -12.07 -18.41
N TYR A 50 12.31 -10.99 -18.15
CA TYR A 50 13.46 -11.02 -17.25
C TYR A 50 13.04 -11.45 -15.83
N CYS A 51 12.03 -10.80 -15.26
CA CYS A 51 11.50 -11.13 -13.94
C CYS A 51 10.91 -12.56 -13.91
N GLN A 52 10.11 -12.92 -14.92
CA GLN A 52 9.43 -14.22 -14.97
C GLN A 52 10.42 -15.40 -14.99
N ALA A 53 11.61 -15.21 -15.55
CA ALA A 53 12.65 -16.24 -15.58
C ALA A 53 13.40 -16.39 -14.24
N ARG A 54 13.31 -15.39 -13.34
CA ARG A 54 14.19 -15.27 -12.16
C ARG A 54 13.46 -15.16 -10.83
N LEU A 55 12.21 -14.68 -10.84
CA LEU A 55 11.44 -14.42 -9.63
C LEU A 55 10.11 -15.19 -9.64
N PRO A 56 9.70 -15.77 -8.51
CA PRO A 56 8.39 -16.39 -8.37
C PRO A 56 7.29 -15.35 -8.54
N ARG A 57 6.32 -15.60 -9.42
CA ARG A 57 5.16 -14.74 -9.60
C ARG A 57 4.13 -14.99 -8.51
N ILE A 58 3.70 -13.93 -7.81
CA ILE A 58 2.62 -13.96 -6.82
C ILE A 58 1.27 -13.69 -7.47
N SER A 59 1.17 -12.59 -8.25
CA SER A 59 -0.08 -12.20 -8.88
C SER A 59 0.15 -11.49 -10.21
N SER A 60 -0.91 -11.35 -11.02
CA SER A 60 -0.89 -10.59 -12.26
C SER A 60 -2.27 -9.99 -12.53
N GLY A 61 -2.34 -8.67 -12.57
CA GLY A 61 -3.50 -7.90 -13.01
C GLY A 61 -3.38 -7.48 -14.48
N SER A 62 -4.29 -6.61 -14.93
CA SER A 62 -4.28 -6.04 -16.29
C SER A 62 -3.09 -5.09 -16.52
N SER A 63 -2.65 -4.37 -15.50
CA SER A 63 -1.65 -3.30 -15.56
C SER A 63 -0.32 -3.66 -14.94
N ARG A 64 -0.29 -4.53 -13.92
CA ARG A 64 0.91 -4.88 -13.15
C ARG A 64 1.06 -6.38 -12.95
N ILE A 65 2.30 -6.82 -12.69
CA ILE A 65 2.62 -8.15 -12.18
C ILE A 65 3.38 -7.98 -10.86
N VAL A 66 3.12 -8.86 -9.91
CA VAL A 66 3.80 -8.90 -8.62
C VAL A 66 4.65 -10.16 -8.54
N TYR A 67 5.93 -9.98 -8.28
CA TYR A 67 6.90 -11.05 -8.08
C TYR A 67 7.41 -11.03 -6.64
N LYS A 68 7.71 -12.20 -6.09
CA LYS A 68 8.36 -12.32 -4.79
C LYS A 68 9.86 -12.10 -4.96
N ILE A 69 10.44 -11.17 -4.19
CA ILE A 69 11.89 -10.99 -4.10
C ILE A 69 12.44 -11.96 -3.06
N ASP A 70 11.93 -11.86 -1.83
CA ASP A 70 12.30 -12.66 -0.67
C ASP A 70 11.10 -12.87 0.27
N ASP A 71 11.34 -13.25 1.52
CA ASP A 71 10.27 -13.49 2.49
C ASP A 71 9.69 -12.20 3.10
N SER A 72 10.24 -11.03 2.77
CA SER A 72 9.82 -9.72 3.27
C SER A 72 9.39 -8.74 2.17
N LYS A 73 9.79 -8.98 0.90
CA LYS A 73 9.64 -8.01 -0.19
C LYS A 73 9.03 -8.61 -1.45
N VAL A 74 8.33 -7.75 -2.17
CA VAL A 74 7.81 -8.01 -3.52
C VAL A 74 8.25 -6.91 -4.49
N LEU A 75 8.38 -7.27 -5.76
CA LEU A 75 8.54 -6.35 -6.88
C LEU A 75 7.21 -6.21 -7.60
N LYS A 76 6.65 -5.01 -7.63
CA LYS A 76 5.50 -4.65 -8.46
C LYS A 76 5.99 -4.05 -9.77
N LEU A 77 5.80 -4.76 -10.86
CA LEU A 77 6.27 -4.39 -12.19
C LEU A 77 5.11 -3.90 -13.06
N ALA A 78 5.22 -2.70 -13.65
CA ALA A 78 4.29 -2.20 -14.64
C ALA A 78 4.38 -3.01 -15.94
N LYS A 79 3.24 -3.29 -16.56
CA LYS A 79 3.11 -3.97 -17.86
C LYS A 79 2.80 -3.02 -19.01
N ASN A 80 2.31 -1.83 -18.68
CA ASN A 80 1.83 -0.80 -19.61
C ASN A 80 1.73 0.56 -18.92
N ALA A 81 1.30 1.59 -19.65
CA ALA A 81 1.17 2.97 -19.15
C ALA A 81 0.24 3.07 -17.90
N LYS A 82 -0.86 2.29 -17.86
CA LYS A 82 -1.73 2.23 -16.68
C LYS A 82 -0.98 1.73 -15.45
N GLY A 83 -0.10 0.75 -15.61
CA GLY A 83 0.75 0.25 -14.52
C GLY A 83 1.75 1.30 -14.03
N LEU A 84 2.30 2.13 -14.92
CA LEU A 84 3.16 3.25 -14.52
C LEU A 84 2.39 4.25 -13.65
N SER A 85 1.18 4.63 -14.09
CA SER A 85 0.33 5.56 -13.35
C SER A 85 -0.03 5.01 -11.96
N GLN A 86 -0.36 3.72 -11.85
CA GLN A 86 -0.64 3.07 -10.56
C GLN A 86 0.60 3.00 -9.65
N ASN A 87 1.78 2.72 -10.21
CA ASN A 87 3.02 2.77 -9.44
C ASN A 87 3.31 4.18 -8.95
N TYR A 88 3.12 5.19 -9.81
CA TYR A 88 3.27 6.60 -9.43
C TYR A 88 2.39 6.95 -8.23
N THR A 89 1.09 6.59 -8.28
CA THR A 89 0.17 6.84 -7.17
C THR A 89 0.63 6.17 -5.89
N GLU A 90 1.04 4.90 -5.92
CA GLU A 90 1.55 4.23 -4.72
C GLU A 90 2.83 4.87 -4.19
N ILE A 91 3.79 5.24 -5.06
CA ILE A 91 5.06 5.85 -4.68
C ILE A 91 4.88 7.21 -4.00
N TYR A 92 3.97 8.03 -4.52
CA TYR A 92 3.77 9.41 -4.08
C TYR A 92 2.52 9.61 -3.23
N SER A 93 1.82 8.53 -2.88
CA SER A 93 0.62 8.57 -2.03
C SER A 93 0.95 9.01 -0.61
N TYR A 94 0.06 9.80 -0.02
CA TYR A 94 0.05 10.12 1.39
C TYR A 94 0.00 8.87 2.30
N ALA A 95 -0.56 7.76 1.82
CA ALA A 95 -0.58 6.49 2.54
C ALA A 95 0.79 5.98 2.96
N ARG A 96 1.87 6.37 2.26
CA ARG A 96 3.26 6.03 2.65
C ARG A 96 3.72 6.66 3.95
N GLU A 97 3.15 7.81 4.30
CA GLU A 97 3.49 8.56 5.53
C GLU A 97 2.71 8.03 6.72
N THR A 98 1.78 7.11 6.50
CA THR A 98 0.93 6.51 7.51
C THR A 98 1.18 5.00 7.61
N SER A 99 0.81 4.39 8.72
CA SER A 99 0.92 2.93 8.92
C SER A 99 -0.11 2.13 8.11
N ILE A 100 -1.06 2.81 7.44
CA ILE A 100 -2.17 2.16 6.72
C ILE A 100 -1.73 1.41 5.45
N ALA A 101 -0.58 1.72 4.87
CA ALA A 101 -0.08 1.10 3.65
C ALA A 101 1.13 0.18 3.90
N ALA A 102 1.28 -0.83 3.05
CA ALA A 102 2.49 -1.62 2.96
C ALA A 102 3.68 -0.72 2.62
N GLN A 103 4.81 -0.95 3.29
CA GLN A 103 6.00 -0.12 3.14
C GLN A 103 6.59 -0.25 1.73
N ILE A 104 6.99 0.88 1.13
CA ILE A 104 7.75 0.91 -0.12
C ILE A 104 9.21 1.14 0.22
N PHE A 105 10.09 0.22 -0.21
CA PHE A 105 11.51 0.24 0.09
C PHE A 105 12.33 0.95 -0.99
N ASP A 106 12.02 0.68 -2.27
CA ASP A 106 12.72 1.25 -3.42
C ASP A 106 11.79 1.37 -4.63
N TYR A 107 12.14 2.21 -5.60
CA TYR A 107 11.35 2.39 -6.81
C TYR A 107 12.16 3.01 -7.96
N ASP A 108 11.67 2.82 -9.17
CA ASP A 108 12.22 3.43 -10.38
C ASP A 108 11.69 4.85 -10.59
N GLU A 109 12.56 5.80 -10.93
CA GLU A 109 12.19 7.21 -11.18
C GLU A 109 11.12 7.40 -12.29
N ASN A 110 11.06 6.44 -13.22
CA ASN A 110 10.05 6.42 -14.28
C ASN A 110 8.83 5.55 -13.93
N ASN A 111 8.70 5.12 -12.66
CA ASN A 111 7.61 4.32 -12.12
C ASN A 111 7.45 2.93 -12.80
N LEU A 112 8.51 2.41 -13.40
CA LEU A 112 8.47 1.11 -14.08
C LEU A 112 8.26 -0.04 -13.09
N TRP A 113 8.77 0.10 -11.88
CA TRP A 113 8.66 -0.87 -10.80
C TRP A 113 8.77 -0.18 -9.44
N LEU A 114 8.32 -0.87 -8.42
CA LEU A 114 8.57 -0.54 -7.02
C LEU A 114 8.77 -1.83 -6.20
N GLU A 115 9.58 -1.73 -5.15
CA GLU A 115 9.74 -2.75 -4.12
C GLU A 115 8.81 -2.41 -2.95
N MET A 116 7.98 -3.36 -2.56
CA MET A 116 7.02 -3.19 -1.50
C MET A 116 7.11 -4.34 -0.50
N GLU A 117 6.72 -4.07 0.72
CA GLU A 117 6.61 -5.08 1.76
C GLU A 117 5.70 -6.24 1.34
N LEU A 118 6.19 -7.46 1.58
CA LEU A 118 5.39 -8.66 1.34
C LEU A 118 4.36 -8.84 2.46
N ALA A 119 3.11 -8.66 2.12
CA ALA A 119 2.00 -8.97 3.01
C ALA A 119 1.40 -10.35 2.67
N ARG A 120 1.03 -11.12 3.69
CA ARG A 120 0.20 -12.31 3.46
C ARG A 120 -1.22 -11.89 3.08
N LYS A 121 -1.90 -12.75 2.35
CA LYS A 121 -3.29 -12.53 1.95
C LYS A 121 -4.17 -12.33 3.19
N CYS A 122 -4.93 -11.24 3.19
CA CYS A 122 -5.90 -10.93 4.24
C CYS A 122 -7.18 -11.78 4.09
N THR A 123 -7.75 -12.18 5.21
CA THR A 123 -9.02 -12.90 5.31
C THR A 123 -10.03 -12.10 6.14
N PRO A 124 -11.35 -12.40 6.06
CA PRO A 124 -12.34 -11.75 6.92
C PRO A 124 -12.09 -11.93 8.43
N ASN A 125 -11.48 -13.06 8.82
CA ASN A 125 -11.14 -13.30 10.22
C ASN A 125 -9.98 -12.44 10.71
N ASP A 126 -9.05 -12.05 9.82
CA ASP A 126 -7.96 -11.14 10.18
C ASP A 126 -8.50 -9.78 10.60
N PHE A 127 -9.49 -9.23 9.90
CA PHE A 127 -10.13 -7.97 10.29
C PHE A 127 -10.73 -8.05 11.69
N LYS A 128 -11.42 -9.13 12.01
CA LYS A 128 -12.01 -9.33 13.34
C LYS A 128 -10.94 -9.46 14.43
N ALA A 129 -9.84 -10.13 14.11
CA ALA A 129 -8.77 -10.39 15.09
C ALA A 129 -7.86 -9.18 15.31
N ILE A 130 -7.55 -8.42 14.24
CA ILE A 130 -6.55 -7.36 14.25
C ILE A 130 -7.21 -5.99 14.41
N VAL A 131 -8.24 -5.69 13.59
CA VAL A 131 -8.94 -4.40 13.61
C VAL A 131 -10.07 -4.37 14.65
N GLY A 132 -10.57 -5.53 15.06
CA GLY A 132 -11.63 -5.66 16.08
C GLY A 132 -13.06 -5.68 15.51
N VAL A 133 -13.22 -5.60 14.19
CA VAL A 133 -14.53 -5.62 13.51
C VAL A 133 -14.56 -6.57 12.32
N PRO A 134 -15.73 -7.10 11.93
CA PRO A 134 -15.90 -7.81 10.67
C PRO A 134 -15.56 -6.92 9.46
N PHE A 135 -15.05 -7.50 8.38
CA PHE A 135 -14.75 -6.75 7.14
C PHE A 135 -15.94 -5.97 6.58
N ALA A 136 -17.19 -6.44 6.80
CA ALA A 136 -18.39 -5.71 6.41
C ALA A 136 -18.49 -4.33 7.08
N VAL A 137 -17.98 -4.13 8.30
CA VAL A 137 -17.92 -2.82 8.96
C VAL A 137 -16.94 -1.90 8.21
N VAL A 138 -15.76 -2.43 7.85
CA VAL A 138 -14.76 -1.68 7.06
C VAL A 138 -15.33 -1.26 5.71
N GLN A 139 -16.01 -2.16 5.00
CA GLN A 139 -16.68 -1.82 3.73
C GLN A 139 -17.69 -0.67 3.90
N ASN A 140 -18.48 -0.73 4.96
CA ASN A 140 -19.48 0.30 5.24
C ASN A 140 -18.84 1.61 5.72
N PHE A 141 -17.75 1.57 6.45
CA PHE A 141 -16.94 2.74 6.79
C PHE A 141 -16.42 3.44 5.52
N VAL A 142 -15.83 2.69 4.60
CA VAL A 142 -15.37 3.20 3.29
C VAL A 142 -16.52 3.86 2.52
N MET A 143 -17.67 3.19 2.44
CA MET A 143 -18.85 3.74 1.74
C MET A 143 -19.39 4.99 2.44
N ARG A 144 -19.42 5.03 3.77
CA ARG A 144 -19.82 6.21 4.55
C ARG A 144 -18.88 7.39 4.29
N THR A 145 -17.56 7.16 4.38
CA THR A 145 -16.52 8.16 4.12
C THR A 145 -16.64 8.69 2.69
N ALA A 146 -16.75 7.81 1.70
CA ALA A 146 -16.94 8.22 0.31
C ALA A 146 -18.22 9.05 0.13
N LYS A 147 -19.35 8.69 0.75
CA LYS A 147 -20.60 9.47 0.72
C LYS A 147 -20.45 10.84 1.36
N GLN A 148 -19.74 10.92 2.47
CA GLN A 148 -19.57 12.15 3.23
C GLN A 148 -18.76 13.21 2.46
N TYR A 149 -17.71 12.78 1.80
CA TYR A 149 -16.76 13.68 1.14
C TYR A 149 -16.93 13.76 -0.39
N SER A 150 -17.60 12.79 -1.04
CA SER A 150 -17.94 12.87 -2.45
C SER A 150 -19.29 13.56 -2.65
N ARG A 151 -19.50 14.12 -3.85
CA ARG A 151 -20.80 14.66 -4.25
C ARG A 151 -21.77 13.57 -4.76
N ASN A 152 -21.39 12.29 -4.64
CA ASN A 152 -22.20 11.20 -5.15
C ASN A 152 -23.26 10.76 -4.13
N MET A 153 -24.49 11.22 -4.33
CA MET A 153 -25.64 10.92 -3.46
C MET A 153 -26.11 9.46 -3.55
N ASN A 154 -25.61 8.68 -4.53
CA ASN A 154 -26.02 7.29 -4.75
C ASN A 154 -25.20 6.28 -3.93
N ILE A 155 -24.24 6.73 -3.13
CA ILE A 155 -23.48 5.86 -2.23
C ILE A 155 -24.36 5.55 -1.01
N HIS A 156 -24.56 4.27 -0.76
CA HIS A 156 -25.33 3.78 0.39
C HIS A 156 -24.44 2.94 1.29
N TYR A 157 -24.59 3.10 2.60
CA TYR A 157 -23.97 2.27 3.62
C TYR A 157 -25.02 1.83 4.65
N ASP A 158 -24.72 0.79 5.40
CA ASP A 158 -25.63 0.22 6.39
C ASP A 158 -25.57 1.00 7.70
N HIS A 159 -26.65 1.72 8.01
CA HIS A 159 -26.78 2.55 9.21
C HIS A 159 -26.75 1.76 10.53
N ARG A 160 -26.86 0.42 10.50
CA ARG A 160 -26.71 -0.41 11.69
C ARG A 160 -25.32 -0.30 12.33
N TYR A 161 -24.33 0.19 11.59
CA TYR A 161 -22.97 0.40 12.08
C TYR A 161 -22.70 1.80 12.62
N ASN A 162 -23.69 2.70 12.66
CA ASN A 162 -23.49 4.09 13.10
C ASN A 162 -22.90 4.19 14.50
N GLU A 163 -23.34 3.35 15.45
CA GLU A 163 -22.79 3.36 16.82
C GLU A 163 -21.28 3.07 16.84
N ILE A 164 -20.80 2.15 15.99
CA ILE A 164 -19.38 1.87 15.85
C ILE A 164 -18.66 3.05 15.19
N PHE A 165 -19.27 3.67 14.18
CA PHE A 165 -18.70 4.82 13.50
C PHE A 165 -18.61 6.04 14.42
N ASP A 166 -19.60 6.25 15.27
CA ASP A 166 -19.58 7.31 16.28
C ASP A 166 -18.45 7.09 17.30
N GLN A 167 -18.20 5.85 17.72
CA GLN A 167 -17.07 5.52 18.59
C GLN A 167 -15.71 5.75 17.88
N ILE A 168 -15.61 5.44 16.57
CA ILE A 168 -14.42 5.72 15.79
C ILE A 168 -14.19 7.23 15.67
N ASP A 169 -15.20 7.97 15.30
CA ASP A 169 -15.13 9.43 15.12
C ASP A 169 -14.81 10.17 16.44
N ASN A 170 -15.20 9.61 17.59
CA ASN A 170 -14.90 10.15 18.92
C ASN A 170 -13.60 9.59 19.53
N GLU A 171 -12.82 8.80 18.79
CA GLU A 171 -11.58 8.14 19.26
C GLU A 171 -11.78 7.18 20.44
N GLU A 172 -13.00 6.67 20.60
CA GLU A 172 -13.36 5.73 21.67
C GLU A 172 -13.20 4.26 21.24
N PHE A 173 -13.16 4.00 19.94
CA PHE A 173 -12.94 2.64 19.40
C PHE A 173 -11.47 2.22 19.56
N PRO A 174 -11.15 0.99 20.03
CA PRO A 174 -9.76 0.59 20.35
C PRO A 174 -8.74 0.77 19.21
N ASN A 175 -9.17 0.63 17.96
CA ASN A 175 -8.32 0.76 16.77
C ASN A 175 -8.77 1.93 15.87
N TRP A 176 -9.24 3.04 16.47
CA TRP A 176 -9.72 4.20 15.74
C TRP A 176 -8.64 4.80 14.82
N GLU A 177 -7.36 4.75 15.22
CA GLU A 177 -6.23 5.26 14.42
C GLU A 177 -6.12 4.56 13.06
N TRP A 178 -6.42 3.26 13.00
CA TRP A 178 -6.43 2.52 11.74
C TRP A 178 -7.52 3.04 10.80
N PHE A 179 -8.71 3.32 11.30
CA PHE A 179 -9.81 3.90 10.53
C PHE A 179 -9.51 5.33 10.11
N ASN A 180 -8.87 6.10 10.98
CA ASN A 180 -8.45 7.46 10.69
C ASN A 180 -7.44 7.47 9.54
N GLY A 181 -6.41 6.61 9.58
CA GLY A 181 -5.46 6.44 8.50
C GLY A 181 -6.12 6.05 7.17
N LEU A 182 -7.16 5.19 7.21
CA LEU A 182 -7.92 4.81 6.02
C LEU A 182 -8.74 6.00 5.48
N SER A 183 -9.38 6.77 6.35
CA SER A 183 -10.13 7.99 5.99
C SER A 183 -9.20 9.05 5.39
N ASP A 184 -8.05 9.28 6.00
CA ASP A 184 -7.04 10.23 5.52
C ASP A 184 -6.49 9.82 4.14
N TYR A 185 -6.22 8.54 3.95
CA TYR A 185 -5.86 8.04 2.63
C TYR A 185 -6.93 8.36 1.59
N MET A 186 -8.21 8.06 1.89
CA MET A 186 -9.33 8.30 0.97
C MET A 186 -9.48 9.77 0.62
N THR A 187 -9.41 10.66 1.60
CA THR A 187 -9.64 12.11 1.42
C THR A 187 -8.49 12.81 0.69
N ASN A 188 -7.25 12.29 0.82
CA ASN A 188 -6.06 12.86 0.19
C ASN A 188 -5.74 12.25 -1.18
N THR A 189 -6.19 11.02 -1.46
CA THR A 189 -5.83 10.33 -2.72
C THR A 189 -6.96 10.38 -3.74
N GLY A 190 -8.20 10.51 -3.28
CA GLY A 190 -9.40 10.59 -4.12
C GLY A 190 -10.48 9.60 -3.71
N LEU A 191 -11.71 10.01 -3.95
CA LEU A 191 -12.90 9.32 -3.46
C LEU A 191 -13.61 8.50 -4.53
N GLU A 192 -13.29 8.69 -5.82
CA GLU A 192 -13.97 7.97 -6.90
C GLU A 192 -13.53 6.49 -6.95
N ALA A 193 -12.32 6.21 -6.50
CA ALA A 193 -11.74 4.87 -6.46
C ALA A 193 -12.09 4.05 -5.21
N TYR A 194 -12.96 4.55 -4.34
CA TYR A 194 -13.33 3.88 -3.08
C TYR A 194 -13.78 2.42 -3.24
N GLY A 195 -14.32 2.07 -4.41
CA GLY A 195 -14.77 0.71 -4.71
C GLY A 195 -13.68 -0.36 -4.57
N ASP A 196 -12.41 -0.02 -4.81
CA ASP A 196 -11.31 -0.96 -4.61
C ASP A 196 -11.04 -1.20 -3.12
N LEU A 197 -11.25 -0.20 -2.26
CA LEU A 197 -11.12 -0.34 -0.80
C LEU A 197 -12.24 -1.19 -0.16
N THR A 198 -13.33 -1.45 -0.88
CA THR A 198 -14.36 -2.40 -0.44
C THR A 198 -14.01 -3.86 -0.77
N ARG A 199 -12.86 -4.11 -1.39
CA ARG A 199 -12.38 -5.46 -1.74
C ARG A 199 -11.33 -5.92 -0.75
N ILE A 200 -11.51 -7.11 -0.20
CA ILE A 200 -10.55 -7.68 0.74
C ILE A 200 -9.16 -7.91 0.10
N SER A 201 -9.11 -8.06 -1.22
CA SER A 201 -7.85 -8.20 -1.96
C SER A 201 -6.96 -6.95 -1.98
N SER A 202 -7.51 -5.78 -1.61
CA SER A 202 -6.74 -4.54 -1.49
C SER A 202 -5.96 -4.45 -0.19
N TYR A 203 -6.20 -5.41 0.73
CA TYR A 203 -5.56 -5.48 2.04
C TYR A 203 -4.68 -6.72 2.16
N GLY A 204 -3.63 -6.58 2.94
CA GLY A 204 -2.75 -7.67 3.36
C GLY A 204 -2.46 -7.60 4.84
N VAL A 205 -1.88 -8.66 5.38
CA VAL A 205 -1.41 -8.68 6.76
C VAL A 205 0.11 -8.72 6.75
N VAL A 206 0.71 -7.79 7.46
CA VAL A 206 2.15 -7.69 7.68
C VAL A 206 2.46 -7.97 9.14
N LYS A 207 3.68 -8.39 9.43
CA LYS A 207 4.15 -8.62 10.78
C LYS A 207 5.01 -7.43 11.20
N ARG A 208 4.60 -6.74 12.24
CA ARG A 208 5.34 -5.63 12.86
C ARG A 208 5.88 -6.05 14.23
N ASP A 209 6.70 -5.21 14.83
CA ASP A 209 7.29 -5.47 16.15
C ASP A 209 6.24 -5.67 17.25
N TYR A 210 5.08 -5.03 17.10
CA TYR A 210 3.98 -5.07 18.08
C TYR A 210 2.86 -6.05 17.73
N GLY A 211 2.99 -6.80 16.63
CA GLY A 211 2.00 -7.79 16.19
C GLY A 211 1.68 -7.75 14.71
N ASP A 212 0.63 -8.47 14.32
CA ASP A 212 0.12 -8.46 12.96
C ASP A 212 -0.69 -7.18 12.71
N GLU A 213 -0.47 -6.53 11.57
CA GLU A 213 -1.22 -5.34 11.13
C GLU A 213 -1.88 -5.56 9.77
N ILE A 214 -3.05 -4.96 9.56
CA ILE A 214 -3.70 -4.91 8.25
C ILE A 214 -3.29 -3.63 7.55
N VAL A 215 -2.73 -3.79 6.34
CA VAL A 215 -2.26 -2.69 5.50
C VAL A 215 -2.87 -2.74 4.11
N LEU A 216 -2.93 -1.60 3.44
CA LEU A 216 -3.26 -1.52 2.02
C LEU A 216 -2.07 -2.05 1.20
N VAL A 217 -2.36 -2.97 0.28
CA VAL A 217 -1.36 -3.57 -0.63
C VAL A 217 -1.65 -3.26 -2.10
N ASP A 218 -2.82 -2.73 -2.41
CA ASP A 218 -3.21 -2.28 -3.74
C ASP A 218 -3.95 -0.94 -3.60
N PHE A 219 -3.19 0.14 -3.64
CA PHE A 219 -3.65 1.52 -3.42
C PHE A 219 -3.18 2.48 -4.52
N GLY A 220 -2.86 1.93 -5.70
CA GLY A 220 -2.42 2.68 -6.86
C GLY A 220 -3.55 3.29 -7.69
N LEU A 221 -4.77 3.35 -7.19
CA LEU A 221 -5.91 3.92 -7.88
C LEU A 221 -6.33 5.22 -7.18
N ASP A 222 -6.15 6.35 -7.86
CA ASP A 222 -6.65 7.68 -7.48
C ASP A 222 -7.74 8.15 -8.45
N ASP A 223 -8.30 9.32 -8.23
CA ASP A 223 -9.37 9.88 -9.06
C ASP A 223 -8.91 10.14 -10.50
N ASP A 224 -7.66 10.53 -10.72
CA ASP A 224 -7.07 10.77 -12.04
C ASP A 224 -6.95 9.45 -12.81
N ASN A 225 -6.37 8.43 -12.20
CA ASN A 225 -6.28 7.08 -12.75
C ASN A 225 -7.65 6.48 -13.02
N PHE A 226 -8.60 6.67 -12.09
CA PHE A 226 -9.96 6.19 -12.26
C PHE A 226 -10.65 6.86 -13.44
N SER A 227 -10.55 8.18 -13.54
CA SER A 227 -11.13 8.96 -14.63
C SER A 227 -10.53 8.61 -15.99
N GLN A 228 -9.20 8.41 -16.05
CA GLN A 228 -8.49 8.12 -17.28
C GLN A 228 -8.75 6.71 -17.83
N TYR A 229 -8.86 5.71 -16.96
CA TYR A 229 -8.84 4.30 -17.37
C TYR A 229 -10.11 3.52 -17.11
N TYR A 230 -11.08 4.06 -16.36
CA TYR A 230 -12.28 3.33 -15.93
C TYR A 230 -13.60 4.09 -16.16
N LYS A 231 -13.58 5.41 -16.39
CA LYS A 231 -14.76 6.16 -16.81
C LYS A 231 -14.92 6.06 -18.34
N HIS A 232 -15.76 5.11 -18.76
CA HIS A 232 -16.26 5.01 -20.14
C HIS A 232 -17.77 5.01 -20.15
#